data_451a0115beac545d82dcac5df1a8cf51
#
_entry.id   451a0115beac545d82dcac5df1a8cf51
#
_cell.length_a   1.000
_cell.length_b   1.000
_cell.length_c   1.000
_cell.angle_alpha   90.00
_cell.angle_beta   90.00
_cell.angle_gamma   90.00
#
_symmetry.space_group_name_H-M   'P 1'
#
loop_
_entity.id
_entity.type
_entity.pdbx_description
1 polymer ?
#
loop_
_entity_poly.entity_id
_entity_poly.type
_entity_poly.pdbx_seq_one_letter_code
_entity_poly.pdbx_strand_id
1 'polypeptide(L)'
;MLRRLLLPLAVALLGLHGAAVAQPATDDDSELYDMLLGEIAQQRGDYALAAKTYLELAKRTRDPRVARRAVEVANQGRLNDLALEAAKTWYDIEPQSTAALSVVASLLVSAKKVDEAEPYLAKLLNTEGVDQERGYLQINRLLAGNPDKKSNLRVVQKLASRHPELAPAHLATAQAAALADDDKTALAEARRAAEIRPEWEAPAMLEAQVLQKRSTAQAAKRLADFVAKNPQSRPGRLAYARALVADKRMPEARKQFDALLAANPGDTELVYTVGILALQVKDYAVAEESMKRLVSAPDYRDPDGARYILGQIAEEQKQWPRAIEWYEQIQDGEHALPARLRTANAIAKEGKLQAAREYLHKTAGDHPGQEAQFTVAEAQLLRDANQNKEAFDLLGDALKAEPEQPELLYDYALTAEKLERFDVLEKNLRKLIEVKPDHAHAYNALGYSFADRNTRLGEARKLVEKALELAPDDSFIVDSLGWVQYREGDLKGAAQTLKRAYDSRPDAEIGAHLGEVLWALGDRGEANRIWQESLKSAPDNETLLKTIKRLKK
;
A
#
# COMPACT_ATOMS: atom_id res chain seq x y z
N MET A 1 -7.50 -37.98 17.84
CA MET A 1 -8.05 -38.84 18.91
C MET A 1 -7.65 -38.24 20.24
N LEU A 2 -8.51 -37.45 20.84
CA LEU A 2 -8.61 -37.10 22.27
C LEU A 2 -9.58 -35.94 22.43
N ARG A 3 -10.84 -36.25 22.13
CA ARG A 3 -12.00 -35.43 22.50
C ARG A 3 -13.05 -36.40 22.95
N ARG A 4 -13.23 -36.48 24.26
CA ARG A 4 -14.37 -37.10 25.01
C ARG A 4 -13.84 -37.60 26.35
N LEU A 5 -14.04 -36.74 27.35
CA LEU A 5 -14.20 -37.17 28.75
C LEU A 5 -14.21 -35.89 29.61
N LEU A 6 -15.41 -35.33 29.80
CA LEU A 6 -15.78 -34.47 30.92
C LEU A 6 -17.26 -34.09 30.79
N LEU A 7 -18.08 -35.01 31.18
CA LEU A 7 -19.44 -34.90 31.71
C LEU A 7 -19.79 -36.31 32.17
N PRO A 8 -20.39 -36.58 33.31
CA PRO A 8 -21.29 -35.76 34.10
C PRO A 8 -20.98 -35.82 35.63
N LEU A 9 -21.05 -34.68 36.28
CA LEU A 9 -21.19 -34.67 37.76
C LEU A 9 -22.08 -33.49 38.16
N ALA A 10 -23.36 -33.61 37.87
CA ALA A 10 -24.36 -32.67 38.34
C ALA A 10 -25.77 -33.29 38.27
N VAL A 11 -26.00 -34.40 38.95
CA VAL A 11 -27.33 -34.83 39.38
C VAL A 11 -27.15 -35.85 40.49
N ALA A 12 -27.03 -35.41 41.73
CA ALA A 12 -27.37 -36.20 42.94
C ALA A 12 -27.26 -35.30 44.17
N LEU A 13 -28.25 -34.46 44.40
CA LEU A 13 -28.53 -33.87 45.73
C LEU A 13 -29.94 -33.23 45.71
N LEU A 14 -30.93 -34.11 45.65
CA LEU A 14 -32.29 -33.81 46.02
C LEU A 14 -32.68 -34.78 47.13
N GLY A 15 -32.76 -34.27 48.35
CA GLY A 15 -33.37 -35.02 49.44
C GLY A 15 -32.67 -34.90 50.79
N LEU A 16 -32.65 -33.72 51.39
CA LEU A 16 -32.60 -33.56 52.83
C LEU A 16 -33.23 -32.21 53.20
N HIS A 17 -34.50 -32.25 53.64
CA HIS A 17 -35.19 -31.10 54.21
C HIS A 17 -34.60 -30.85 55.60
N GLY A 18 -33.58 -30.00 55.66
CA GLY A 18 -33.19 -29.32 56.88
C GLY A 18 -33.40 -27.82 56.62
N ALA A 19 -34.21 -27.16 57.42
CA ALA A 19 -34.33 -25.73 57.39
C ALA A 19 -32.96 -25.12 57.74
N ALA A 20 -32.14 -24.88 56.73
CA ALA A 20 -30.95 -24.05 56.85
C ALA A 20 -31.44 -22.60 56.99
N VAL A 21 -31.32 -22.04 58.18
CA VAL A 21 -31.34 -20.61 58.38
C VAL A 21 -30.27 -20.04 57.44
N ALA A 22 -30.71 -19.28 56.44
CA ALA A 22 -29.79 -18.62 55.52
C ALA A 22 -28.92 -17.68 56.37
N GLN A 23 -27.67 -18.06 56.59
CA GLN A 23 -26.67 -17.08 57.06
C GLN A 23 -26.63 -15.94 56.02
N PRO A 24 -26.57 -14.71 56.43
CA PRO A 24 -26.35 -13.61 55.50
C PRO A 24 -25.02 -13.95 54.74
N ALA A 25 -25.07 -13.96 53.41
CA ALA A 25 -23.92 -14.19 52.60
C ALA A 25 -22.78 -13.29 53.07
N THR A 26 -21.64 -13.84 53.36
CA THR A 26 -20.46 -13.05 53.73
C THR A 26 -20.00 -12.30 52.48
N ASP A 27 -19.27 -11.19 52.65
CA ASP A 27 -18.74 -10.42 51.53
C ASP A 27 -17.94 -11.34 50.57
N ASP A 28 -17.21 -12.33 51.10
CA ASP A 28 -16.46 -13.34 50.34
C ASP A 28 -17.36 -14.21 49.42
N ASP A 29 -18.54 -14.62 49.89
CA ASP A 29 -19.50 -15.40 49.08
C ASP A 29 -20.06 -14.59 47.92
N SER A 30 -20.27 -13.28 48.15
CA SER A 30 -20.70 -12.35 47.11
C SER A 30 -19.62 -12.12 46.03
N GLU A 31 -18.36 -12.02 46.44
CA GLU A 31 -17.24 -11.83 45.50
C GLU A 31 -17.02 -13.07 44.61
N LEU A 32 -17.06 -14.27 45.19
CA LEU A 32 -16.95 -15.52 44.45
C LEU A 32 -18.10 -15.67 43.45
N TYR A 33 -19.34 -15.31 43.86
CA TYR A 33 -20.49 -15.33 42.95
C TYR A 33 -20.31 -14.41 41.75
N ASP A 34 -19.86 -13.18 41.96
CA ASP A 34 -19.65 -12.20 40.86
C ASP A 34 -18.51 -12.66 39.93
N MET A 35 -17.43 -13.23 40.47
CA MET A 35 -16.37 -13.81 39.64
C MET A 35 -16.90 -14.94 38.75
N LEU A 36 -17.66 -15.89 39.33
CA LEU A 36 -18.24 -16.97 38.55
C LEU A 36 -19.26 -16.51 37.53
N LEU A 37 -20.09 -15.52 37.87
CA LEU A 37 -21.04 -14.91 36.95
C LEU A 37 -20.33 -14.27 35.76
N GLY A 38 -19.25 -13.52 36.01
CA GLY A 38 -18.43 -12.91 34.97
C GLY A 38 -17.81 -13.93 34.02
N GLU A 39 -17.22 -15.00 34.55
CA GLU A 39 -16.62 -16.08 33.73
C GLU A 39 -17.68 -16.84 32.91
N ILE A 40 -18.83 -17.20 33.50
CA ILE A 40 -19.92 -17.88 32.78
C ILE A 40 -20.50 -17.00 31.67
N ALA A 41 -20.72 -15.69 31.95
CA ALA A 41 -21.22 -14.75 30.97
C ALA A 41 -20.23 -14.60 29.80
N GLN A 42 -18.95 -14.48 30.08
CA GLN A 42 -17.92 -14.42 29.04
C GLN A 42 -17.87 -15.69 28.18
N GLN A 43 -17.92 -16.89 28.80
CA GLN A 43 -17.94 -18.17 28.06
C GLN A 43 -19.17 -18.30 27.15
N ARG A 44 -20.28 -17.68 27.54
CA ARG A 44 -21.51 -17.61 26.74
C ARG A 44 -21.52 -16.50 25.67
N GLY A 45 -20.47 -15.70 25.62
CA GLY A 45 -20.35 -14.58 24.68
C GLY A 45 -21.08 -13.31 25.12
N ASP A 46 -21.66 -13.29 26.35
CA ASP A 46 -22.26 -12.09 26.92
C ASP A 46 -21.19 -11.22 27.58
N TYR A 47 -20.39 -10.59 26.71
CA TYR A 47 -19.30 -9.72 27.15
C TYR A 47 -19.79 -8.47 27.90
N ALA A 48 -21.02 -8.02 27.63
CA ALA A 48 -21.59 -6.84 28.30
C ALA A 48 -21.89 -7.12 29.76
N LEU A 49 -22.54 -8.25 30.05
CA LEU A 49 -22.79 -8.70 31.40
C LEU A 49 -21.48 -8.98 32.12
N ALA A 50 -20.58 -9.74 31.52
CA ALA A 50 -19.30 -10.11 32.11
C ALA A 50 -18.45 -8.89 32.48
N ALA A 51 -18.27 -7.94 31.57
CA ALA A 51 -17.47 -6.74 31.82
C ALA A 51 -18.09 -5.83 32.91
N LYS A 52 -19.42 -5.67 32.91
CA LYS A 52 -20.11 -4.92 33.98
C LYS A 52 -19.94 -5.58 35.33
N THR A 53 -20.11 -6.90 35.43
CA THR A 53 -19.92 -7.66 36.67
C THR A 53 -18.50 -7.47 37.21
N TYR A 54 -17.47 -7.64 36.36
CA TYR A 54 -16.08 -7.41 36.78
C TYR A 54 -15.82 -5.95 37.17
N LEU A 55 -16.41 -4.99 36.48
CA LEU A 55 -16.23 -3.57 36.79
C LEU A 55 -16.82 -3.22 38.19
N GLU A 56 -18.03 -3.67 38.46
CA GLU A 56 -18.68 -3.43 39.79
C GLU A 56 -17.93 -4.17 40.90
N LEU A 57 -17.47 -5.39 40.64
CA LEU A 57 -16.60 -6.14 41.55
C LEU A 57 -15.30 -5.37 41.84
N ALA A 58 -14.64 -4.85 40.79
CA ALA A 58 -13.40 -4.08 40.91
C ALA A 58 -13.60 -2.81 41.75
N LYS A 59 -14.70 -2.09 41.54
CA LYS A 59 -15.04 -0.90 42.35
C LYS A 59 -15.23 -1.22 43.82
N ARG A 60 -15.83 -2.37 44.14
CA ARG A 60 -16.11 -2.80 45.52
C ARG A 60 -14.84 -3.33 46.20
N THR A 61 -14.10 -4.24 45.53
CA THR A 61 -12.94 -4.89 46.12
C THR A 61 -11.64 -4.08 46.03
N ARG A 62 -11.61 -3.08 45.16
CA ARG A 62 -10.41 -2.30 44.79
C ARG A 62 -9.22 -3.20 44.38
N ASP A 63 -9.52 -4.36 43.76
CA ASP A 63 -8.50 -5.25 43.24
C ASP A 63 -8.13 -4.85 41.79
N PRO A 64 -6.88 -4.43 41.52
CA PRO A 64 -6.45 -4.03 40.17
C PRO A 64 -6.51 -5.17 39.16
N ARG A 65 -6.42 -6.42 39.60
CA ARG A 65 -6.51 -7.60 38.72
C ARG A 65 -7.91 -7.75 38.14
N VAL A 66 -8.94 -7.51 38.99
CA VAL A 66 -10.35 -7.55 38.56
C VAL A 66 -10.67 -6.38 37.64
N ALA A 67 -10.16 -5.17 37.94
CA ALA A 67 -10.32 -4.02 37.06
C ALA A 67 -9.68 -4.26 35.66
N ARG A 68 -8.48 -4.83 35.64
CA ARG A 68 -7.83 -5.24 34.40
C ARG A 68 -8.65 -6.27 33.62
N ARG A 69 -9.22 -7.27 34.33
CA ARG A 69 -10.08 -8.29 33.71
C ARG A 69 -11.32 -7.66 33.07
N ALA A 70 -11.94 -6.68 33.74
CA ALA A 70 -13.07 -5.92 33.19
C ALA A 70 -12.69 -5.22 31.85
N VAL A 71 -11.49 -4.61 31.77
CA VAL A 71 -10.98 -4.01 30.53
C VAL A 71 -10.81 -5.05 29.43
N GLU A 72 -10.19 -6.20 29.74
CA GLU A 72 -9.93 -7.27 28.77
C GLU A 72 -11.24 -7.77 28.17
N VAL A 73 -12.24 -8.06 29.01
CA VAL A 73 -13.54 -8.57 28.58
C VAL A 73 -14.32 -7.52 27.78
N ALA A 74 -14.31 -6.26 28.23
CA ALA A 74 -14.96 -5.17 27.49
C ALA A 74 -14.34 -4.97 26.10
N ASN A 75 -13.01 -5.10 25.97
CA ASN A 75 -12.30 -5.02 24.67
C ASN A 75 -12.66 -6.21 23.77
N GLN A 76 -12.76 -7.43 24.31
CA GLN A 76 -13.21 -8.60 23.55
C GLN A 76 -14.62 -8.39 22.97
N GLY A 77 -15.50 -7.80 23.76
CA GLY A 77 -16.87 -7.47 23.36
C GLY A 77 -16.97 -6.20 22.49
N ARG A 78 -15.88 -5.49 22.22
CA ARG A 78 -15.83 -4.19 21.52
C ARG A 78 -16.70 -3.11 22.20
N LEU A 79 -16.78 -3.16 23.53
CA LEU A 79 -17.58 -2.27 24.36
C LEU A 79 -16.73 -1.07 24.82
N ASN A 80 -16.42 -0.16 23.88
CA ASN A 80 -15.41 0.88 24.06
C ASN A 80 -15.64 1.78 25.27
N ASP A 81 -16.89 2.19 25.54
CA ASP A 81 -17.22 3.06 26.68
C ASP A 81 -17.00 2.32 28.02
N LEU A 82 -17.40 1.05 28.09
CA LEU A 82 -17.22 0.21 29.26
C LEU A 82 -15.75 -0.13 29.50
N ALA A 83 -15.00 -0.37 28.41
CA ALA A 83 -13.55 -0.59 28.49
C ALA A 83 -12.83 0.65 29.05
N LEU A 84 -13.24 1.86 28.62
CA LEU A 84 -12.68 3.11 29.12
C LEU A 84 -13.03 3.34 30.59
N GLU A 85 -14.26 3.04 31.01
CA GLU A 85 -14.68 3.15 32.42
C GLU A 85 -13.88 2.18 33.30
N ALA A 86 -13.75 0.93 32.87
CA ALA A 86 -12.97 -0.08 33.55
C ALA A 86 -11.48 0.29 33.66
N ALA A 87 -10.90 0.84 32.59
CA ALA A 87 -9.52 1.31 32.59
C ALA A 87 -9.30 2.50 33.54
N LYS A 88 -10.23 3.46 33.59
CA LYS A 88 -10.19 4.55 34.56
C LYS A 88 -10.31 4.03 36.00
N THR A 89 -11.18 3.05 36.24
CA THR A 89 -11.29 2.38 37.55
C THR A 89 -9.99 1.67 37.91
N TRP A 90 -9.35 0.96 36.97
CA TRP A 90 -8.02 0.36 37.20
C TRP A 90 -6.99 1.41 37.59
N TYR A 91 -6.93 2.53 36.85
CA TYR A 91 -6.03 3.63 37.17
C TYR A 91 -6.31 4.25 38.56
N ASP A 92 -7.58 4.41 38.95
CA ASP A 92 -7.96 4.95 40.25
C ASP A 92 -7.59 4.02 41.42
N ILE A 93 -7.53 2.71 41.17
CA ILE A 93 -7.08 1.69 42.12
C ILE A 93 -5.55 1.68 42.23
N GLU A 94 -4.85 1.77 41.09
CA GLU A 94 -3.40 1.66 40.98
C GLU A 94 -2.79 2.84 40.19
N PRO A 95 -2.73 4.07 40.79
CA PRO A 95 -2.36 5.31 40.08
C PRO A 95 -0.92 5.35 39.56
N GLN A 96 -0.06 4.45 40.00
CA GLN A 96 1.34 4.32 39.56
C GLN A 96 1.53 3.28 38.47
N SER A 97 0.47 2.56 38.09
CA SER A 97 0.53 1.54 37.06
C SER A 97 0.73 2.17 35.65
N THR A 98 1.92 1.99 35.07
CA THR A 98 2.20 2.42 33.70
C THR A 98 1.29 1.69 32.70
N ALA A 99 0.90 0.46 33.01
CA ALA A 99 -0.03 -0.32 32.21
C ALA A 99 -1.43 0.33 32.21
N ALA A 100 -1.97 0.69 33.38
CA ALA A 100 -3.27 1.35 33.50
C ALA A 100 -3.26 2.72 32.78
N LEU A 101 -2.23 3.55 33.00
CA LEU A 101 -2.04 4.83 32.30
C LEU A 101 -2.03 4.66 30.77
N SER A 102 -1.28 3.68 30.27
CA SER A 102 -1.17 3.41 28.83
C SER A 102 -2.50 2.98 28.23
N VAL A 103 -3.25 2.12 28.94
CA VAL A 103 -4.55 1.62 28.48
C VAL A 103 -5.59 2.74 28.46
N VAL A 104 -5.68 3.58 29.52
CA VAL A 104 -6.60 4.73 29.53
C VAL A 104 -6.28 5.69 28.39
N ALA A 105 -5.00 6.05 28.19
CA ALA A 105 -4.59 6.94 27.12
C ALA A 105 -4.95 6.36 25.73
N SER A 106 -4.69 5.09 25.50
CA SER A 106 -4.99 4.41 24.24
C SER A 106 -6.50 4.38 23.94
N LEU A 107 -7.33 4.07 24.94
CA LEU A 107 -8.78 4.04 24.79
C LEU A 107 -9.36 5.45 24.55
N LEU A 108 -8.83 6.47 25.22
CA LEU A 108 -9.23 7.87 24.97
C LEU A 108 -8.88 8.32 23.55
N VAL A 109 -7.69 7.97 23.05
CA VAL A 109 -7.31 8.25 21.66
C VAL A 109 -8.24 7.53 20.67
N SER A 110 -8.55 6.25 20.92
CA SER A 110 -9.47 5.47 20.08
C SER A 110 -10.89 6.04 20.09
N ALA A 111 -11.30 6.61 21.23
CA ALA A 111 -12.58 7.31 21.37
C ALA A 111 -12.56 8.74 20.80
N LYS A 112 -11.47 9.18 20.16
CA LYS A 112 -11.25 10.55 19.63
C LYS A 112 -11.26 11.64 20.71
N LYS A 113 -10.99 11.28 21.95
CA LYS A 113 -10.94 12.17 23.12
C LYS A 113 -9.49 12.50 23.49
N VAL A 114 -8.71 12.98 22.51
CA VAL A 114 -7.26 13.13 22.62
C VAL A 114 -6.86 14.16 23.69
N ASP A 115 -7.63 15.25 23.82
CA ASP A 115 -7.36 16.27 24.84
C ASP A 115 -7.54 15.69 26.28
N GLU A 116 -8.47 14.72 26.47
CA GLU A 116 -8.62 14.00 27.74
C GLU A 116 -7.46 13.02 28.01
N ALA A 117 -6.77 12.55 26.97
CA ALA A 117 -5.63 11.63 27.11
C ALA A 117 -4.36 12.33 27.61
N GLU A 118 -4.22 13.67 27.42
CA GLU A 118 -3.03 14.44 27.77
C GLU A 118 -2.55 14.23 29.21
N PRO A 119 -3.40 14.36 30.26
CA PRO A 119 -2.92 14.19 31.63
C PRO A 119 -2.40 12.79 31.94
N TYR A 120 -2.94 11.74 31.30
CA TYR A 120 -2.47 10.37 31.45
C TYR A 120 -1.12 10.16 30.73
N LEU A 121 -0.98 10.72 29.53
CA LEU A 121 0.29 10.70 28.78
C LEU A 121 1.38 11.47 29.52
N ALA A 122 1.04 12.62 30.12
CA ALA A 122 1.98 13.40 30.91
C ALA A 122 2.46 12.62 32.15
N LYS A 123 1.55 11.94 32.84
CA LYS A 123 1.92 11.10 33.98
C LYS A 123 2.80 9.92 33.53
N LEU A 124 2.43 9.27 32.42
CA LEU A 124 3.21 8.16 31.86
C LEU A 124 4.66 8.58 31.59
N LEU A 125 4.86 9.74 30.96
CA LEU A 125 6.21 10.29 30.69
C LEU A 125 7.00 10.65 31.94
N ASN A 126 6.32 10.98 33.05
CA ASN A 126 6.94 11.37 34.31
C ASN A 126 7.00 10.23 35.35
N THR A 127 6.57 9.02 35.01
CA THR A 127 6.63 7.88 35.93
C THR A 127 8.10 7.45 36.12
N GLU A 128 8.50 7.18 37.36
CA GLU A 128 9.84 6.72 37.68
C GLU A 128 10.19 5.43 36.95
N GLY A 129 11.38 5.38 36.35
CA GLY A 129 11.87 4.26 35.54
C GLY A 129 11.39 4.27 34.08
N VAL A 130 10.55 5.21 33.66
CA VAL A 130 10.19 5.41 32.25
C VAL A 130 11.24 6.26 31.56
N ASP A 131 11.79 5.76 30.47
CA ASP A 131 12.67 6.51 29.58
C ASP A 131 11.84 7.56 28.80
N GLN A 132 11.94 8.82 29.24
CA GLN A 132 11.21 9.94 28.66
C GLN A 132 11.54 10.12 27.17
N GLU A 133 12.80 9.95 26.78
CA GLU A 133 13.20 10.08 25.38
C GLU A 133 12.47 9.05 24.51
N ARG A 134 12.49 7.79 24.94
CA ARG A 134 11.74 6.71 24.27
C ARG A 134 10.24 6.96 24.28
N GLY A 135 9.69 7.51 25.37
CA GLY A 135 8.29 7.90 25.48
C GLY A 135 7.89 8.91 24.40
N TYR A 136 8.66 9.97 24.22
CA TYR A 136 8.41 10.97 23.17
C TYR A 136 8.48 10.39 21.76
N LEU A 137 9.44 9.49 21.48
CA LEU A 137 9.53 8.83 20.16
C LEU A 137 8.31 7.95 19.82
N GLN A 138 7.56 7.51 20.83
CA GLN A 138 6.38 6.67 20.67
C GLN A 138 5.04 7.42 20.67
N ILE A 139 4.99 8.66 21.17
CA ILE A 139 3.75 9.44 21.34
C ILE A 139 2.97 9.58 20.03
N ASN A 140 3.63 9.94 18.93
CA ASN A 140 2.95 10.10 17.64
C ASN A 140 2.36 8.79 17.12
N ARG A 141 3.00 7.65 17.43
CA ARG A 141 2.46 6.32 17.09
C ARG A 141 1.18 6.04 17.89
N LEU A 142 1.16 6.37 19.17
CA LEU A 142 -0.02 6.22 20.00
C LEU A 142 -1.18 7.09 19.50
N LEU A 143 -0.89 8.34 19.11
CA LEU A 143 -1.88 9.29 18.61
C LEU A 143 -2.29 9.04 17.14
N ALA A 144 -1.66 8.11 16.43
CA ALA A 144 -1.92 7.86 15.01
C ALA A 144 -3.37 7.45 14.71
N GLY A 145 -4.04 6.76 15.68
CA GLY A 145 -5.43 6.33 15.56
C GLY A 145 -6.45 7.48 15.53
N ASN A 146 -6.07 8.67 15.97
CA ASN A 146 -6.95 9.85 15.90
C ASN A 146 -6.80 10.55 14.53
N PRO A 147 -7.91 10.76 13.79
CA PRO A 147 -7.87 11.46 12.50
C PRO A 147 -7.62 12.97 12.63
N ASP A 148 -7.98 13.61 13.75
CA ASP A 148 -7.75 15.03 13.98
C ASP A 148 -6.29 15.31 14.33
N LYS A 149 -5.47 15.54 13.29
CA LYS A 149 -4.03 15.79 13.41
C LYS A 149 -3.72 17.11 14.13
N LYS A 150 -4.62 18.10 14.08
CA LYS A 150 -4.45 19.37 14.80
C LYS A 150 -4.61 19.18 16.31
N SER A 151 -5.56 18.36 16.75
CA SER A 151 -5.68 17.99 18.17
C SER A 151 -4.48 17.19 18.65
N ASN A 152 -3.97 16.26 17.83
CA ASN A 152 -2.72 15.54 18.15
C ASN A 152 -1.56 16.52 18.38
N LEU A 153 -1.37 17.47 17.45
CA LEU A 153 -0.33 18.49 17.58
C LEU A 153 -0.45 19.29 18.90
N ARG A 154 -1.66 19.77 19.24
CA ARG A 154 -1.86 20.51 20.50
C ARG A 154 -1.44 19.70 21.72
N VAL A 155 -1.81 18.42 21.76
CA VAL A 155 -1.47 17.53 22.88
C VAL A 155 0.04 17.31 22.94
N VAL A 156 0.69 17.02 21.81
CA VAL A 156 2.15 16.82 21.78
C VAL A 156 2.89 18.10 22.20
N GLN A 157 2.49 19.26 21.70
CA GLN A 157 3.04 20.56 22.11
C GLN A 157 2.93 20.79 23.62
N LYS A 158 1.78 20.49 24.22
CA LYS A 158 1.56 20.64 25.66
C LYS A 158 2.42 19.68 26.48
N LEU A 159 2.63 18.47 26.00
CA LEU A 159 3.54 17.50 26.62
C LEU A 159 5.00 17.97 26.51
N ALA A 160 5.43 18.35 25.29
CA ALA A 160 6.81 18.77 25.01
C ALA A 160 7.20 20.05 25.73
N SER A 161 6.27 20.99 25.98
CA SER A 161 6.54 22.22 26.71
C SER A 161 7.02 22.01 28.15
N ARG A 162 6.83 20.81 28.70
CA ARG A 162 7.32 20.42 30.04
C ARG A 162 8.77 19.96 30.04
N HIS A 163 9.32 19.64 28.86
CA HIS A 163 10.66 19.10 28.66
C HIS A 163 11.40 19.80 27.50
N PRO A 164 11.59 21.13 27.59
CA PRO A 164 12.16 21.94 26.50
C PRO A 164 13.66 21.66 26.25
N GLU A 165 14.29 20.89 27.12
CA GLU A 165 15.68 20.43 26.99
C GLU A 165 15.83 19.14 26.21
N LEU A 166 14.74 18.41 25.95
CA LEU A 166 14.80 17.10 25.30
C LEU A 166 14.62 17.20 23.78
N ALA A 167 15.64 16.83 23.01
CA ALA A 167 15.56 16.75 21.56
C ALA A 167 14.42 15.84 21.05
N PRO A 168 14.10 14.68 21.65
CA PRO A 168 12.96 13.86 21.26
C PRO A 168 11.59 14.53 21.46
N ALA A 169 11.42 15.43 22.44
CA ALA A 169 10.20 16.18 22.64
C ALA A 169 9.94 17.16 21.47
N HIS A 170 10.97 17.87 21.05
CA HIS A 170 10.93 18.75 19.89
C HIS A 170 10.71 17.95 18.59
N LEU A 171 11.37 16.81 18.41
CA LEU A 171 11.16 15.96 17.24
C LEU A 171 9.72 15.42 17.18
N ALA A 172 9.16 14.98 18.32
CA ALA A 172 7.78 14.53 18.39
C ALA A 172 6.80 15.64 17.98
N THR A 173 7.05 16.86 18.45
CA THR A 173 6.26 18.05 18.07
C THR A 173 6.39 18.36 16.58
N ALA A 174 7.61 18.31 16.05
CA ALA A 174 7.88 18.53 14.62
C ALA A 174 7.15 17.50 13.73
N GLN A 175 7.16 16.23 14.13
CA GLN A 175 6.43 15.16 13.43
C GLN A 175 4.92 15.38 13.48
N ALA A 176 4.37 15.72 14.65
CA ALA A 176 2.94 16.01 14.79
C ALA A 176 2.51 17.23 13.95
N ALA A 177 3.34 18.27 13.89
CA ALA A 177 3.13 19.46 13.07
C ALA A 177 3.16 19.14 11.58
N ALA A 178 4.12 18.33 11.13
CA ALA A 178 4.20 17.89 9.73
C ALA A 178 2.98 17.07 9.29
N LEU A 179 2.43 16.23 10.20
CA LEU A 179 1.19 15.47 9.98
C LEU A 179 -0.07 16.35 9.98
N ALA A 180 -0.02 17.51 10.64
CA ALA A 180 -1.09 18.50 10.69
C ALA A 180 -0.97 19.58 9.60
N ASP A 181 -0.03 19.43 8.65
CA ASP A 181 0.34 20.39 7.60
C ASP A 181 0.75 21.77 8.13
N ASP A 182 1.22 21.85 9.39
CA ASP A 182 1.85 23.04 9.95
C ASP A 182 3.37 22.99 9.71
N ASP A 183 3.75 23.23 8.45
CA ASP A 183 5.16 23.21 8.03
C ASP A 183 6.02 24.21 8.82
N LYS A 184 5.44 25.35 9.25
CA LYS A 184 6.19 26.37 10.00
C LYS A 184 6.62 25.83 11.36
N THR A 185 5.70 25.28 12.13
CA THR A 185 6.00 24.66 13.42
C THR A 185 6.90 23.45 13.25
N ALA A 186 6.65 22.60 12.21
CA ALA A 186 7.46 21.43 11.93
C ALA A 186 8.94 21.79 11.73
N LEU A 187 9.23 22.81 10.92
CA LEU A 187 10.60 23.28 10.66
C LEU A 187 11.24 23.90 11.90
N ALA A 188 10.51 24.71 12.68
CA ALA A 188 11.04 25.34 13.87
C ALA A 188 11.46 24.30 14.93
N GLU A 189 10.58 23.34 15.19
CA GLU A 189 10.80 22.30 16.19
C GLU A 189 11.86 21.28 15.76
N ALA A 190 11.91 20.92 14.47
CA ALA A 190 12.98 20.06 13.93
C ALA A 190 14.36 20.73 14.08
N ARG A 191 14.47 22.04 13.82
CA ARG A 191 15.72 22.79 14.03
C ARG A 191 16.09 22.83 15.51
N ARG A 192 15.13 23.03 16.39
CA ARG A 192 15.40 23.02 17.84
C ARG A 192 15.92 21.68 18.31
N ALA A 193 15.33 20.57 17.83
CA ALA A 193 15.84 19.22 18.11
C ALA A 193 17.28 19.03 17.61
N ALA A 194 17.60 19.55 16.40
CA ALA A 194 18.94 19.49 15.82
C ALA A 194 19.96 20.38 16.55
N GLU A 195 19.55 21.50 17.15
CA GLU A 195 20.41 22.33 17.98
C GLU A 195 20.80 21.63 19.29
N ILE A 196 19.85 20.91 19.92
CA ILE A 196 20.09 20.16 21.15
C ILE A 196 20.98 18.93 20.89
N ARG A 197 20.73 18.23 19.77
CA ARG A 197 21.46 17.00 19.40
C ARG A 197 21.90 17.06 17.94
N PRO A 198 23.03 17.74 17.64
CA PRO A 198 23.48 18.00 16.26
C PRO A 198 23.91 16.76 15.47
N GLU A 199 24.30 15.68 16.17
CA GLU A 199 24.68 14.40 15.55
C GLU A 199 23.50 13.53 15.17
N TRP A 200 22.30 13.85 15.67
CA TRP A 200 21.10 13.04 15.42
C TRP A 200 20.48 13.37 14.08
N GLU A 201 20.41 12.38 13.19
CA GLU A 201 19.93 12.55 11.82
C GLU A 201 18.42 12.79 11.70
N ALA A 202 17.62 12.25 12.63
CA ALA A 202 16.15 12.29 12.52
C ALA A 202 15.55 13.70 12.37
N PRO A 203 16.00 14.71 13.13
CA PRO A 203 15.55 16.10 12.93
C PRO A 203 15.91 16.66 11.56
N ALA A 204 17.12 16.40 11.07
CA ALA A 204 17.59 16.86 9.76
C ALA A 204 16.80 16.20 8.60
N MET A 205 16.48 14.91 8.76
CA MET A 205 15.69 14.16 7.80
C MET A 205 14.23 14.67 7.75
N LEU A 206 13.61 14.95 8.90
CA LEU A 206 12.28 15.51 8.97
C LEU A 206 12.23 16.93 8.37
N GLU A 207 13.19 17.78 8.70
CA GLU A 207 13.31 19.11 8.11
C GLU A 207 13.41 19.03 6.58
N ALA A 208 14.24 18.13 6.06
CA ALA A 208 14.36 17.90 4.62
C ALA A 208 13.06 17.39 3.99
N GLN A 209 12.36 16.47 4.65
CA GLN A 209 11.05 15.98 4.19
C GLN A 209 10.01 17.10 4.06
N VAL A 210 9.94 18.00 5.03
CA VAL A 210 9.03 19.16 4.98
C VAL A 210 9.45 20.14 3.88
N LEU A 211 10.74 20.44 3.75
CA LEU A 211 11.29 21.32 2.72
C LEU A 211 11.04 20.77 1.31
N GLN A 212 11.09 19.46 1.12
CA GLN A 212 10.89 18.81 -0.18
C GLN A 212 9.52 19.10 -0.79
N LYS A 213 8.48 19.32 0.04
CA LYS A 213 7.14 19.72 -0.44
C LYS A 213 7.19 21.00 -1.30
N ARG A 214 8.18 21.87 -1.07
CA ARG A 214 8.32 23.17 -1.75
C ARG A 214 9.54 23.25 -2.65
N SER A 215 10.65 22.60 -2.27
CA SER A 215 11.91 22.66 -3.00
C SER A 215 12.81 21.48 -2.68
N THR A 216 13.01 20.61 -3.66
CA THR A 216 13.96 19.49 -3.59
C THR A 216 15.39 19.96 -3.34
N ALA A 217 15.77 21.12 -3.94
CA ALA A 217 17.08 21.72 -3.75
C ALA A 217 17.34 22.15 -2.29
N GLN A 218 16.34 22.71 -1.60
CA GLN A 218 16.48 23.07 -0.19
C GLN A 218 16.58 21.82 0.71
N ALA A 219 15.82 20.77 0.42
CA ALA A 219 15.92 19.51 1.11
C ALA A 219 17.32 18.89 0.97
N ALA A 220 17.84 18.83 -0.26
CA ALA A 220 19.19 18.34 -0.53
C ALA A 220 20.25 19.18 0.18
N LYS A 221 20.14 20.50 0.15
CA LYS A 221 21.08 21.40 0.86
C LYS A 221 21.07 21.13 2.37
N ARG A 222 19.89 20.99 2.99
CA ARG A 222 19.78 20.72 4.43
C ARG A 222 20.49 19.43 4.84
N LEU A 223 20.33 18.38 4.03
CA LEU A 223 20.98 17.10 4.28
C LEU A 223 22.48 17.13 3.95
N ALA A 224 22.90 17.91 2.96
CA ALA A 224 24.33 18.17 2.69
C ALA A 224 25.00 18.79 3.92
N ASP A 225 24.39 19.82 4.51
CA ASP A 225 24.91 20.50 5.71
C ASP A 225 25.01 19.54 6.91
N PHE A 226 24.05 18.61 7.04
CA PHE A 226 24.09 17.58 8.08
C PHE A 226 25.22 16.57 7.85
N VAL A 227 25.33 16.02 6.63
CA VAL A 227 26.36 15.01 6.28
C VAL A 227 27.77 15.59 6.35
N ALA A 228 27.94 16.88 6.03
CA ALA A 228 29.23 17.55 6.16
C ALA A 228 29.71 17.59 7.61
N LYS A 229 28.79 17.75 8.59
CA LYS A 229 29.08 17.74 10.02
C LYS A 229 29.17 16.33 10.59
N ASN A 230 28.41 15.40 10.04
CA ASN A 230 28.28 14.02 10.51
C ASN A 230 28.59 13.01 9.38
N PRO A 231 29.85 12.95 8.89
CA PRO A 231 30.20 12.15 7.71
C PRO A 231 30.05 10.65 7.92
N GLN A 232 29.95 10.18 9.16
CA GLN A 232 29.78 8.78 9.51
C GLN A 232 28.29 8.37 9.64
N SER A 233 27.35 9.33 9.59
CA SER A 233 25.93 9.01 9.66
C SER A 233 25.47 8.34 8.35
N ARG A 234 25.34 7.01 8.39
CA ARG A 234 24.79 6.23 7.27
C ARG A 234 23.37 6.64 6.92
N PRO A 235 22.39 6.76 7.89
CA PRO A 235 21.04 7.19 7.58
C PRO A 235 21.00 8.60 6.98
N GLY A 236 21.78 9.54 7.51
CA GLY A 236 21.87 10.90 6.99
C GLY A 236 22.42 10.95 5.56
N ARG A 237 23.49 10.19 5.27
CA ARG A 237 24.06 10.10 3.92
C ARG A 237 23.08 9.45 2.93
N LEU A 238 22.36 8.41 3.34
CA LEU A 238 21.34 7.78 2.48
C LEU A 238 20.18 8.74 2.20
N ALA A 239 19.71 9.48 3.21
CA ALA A 239 18.71 10.52 3.03
C ALA A 239 19.18 11.63 2.08
N TYR A 240 20.47 12.04 2.19
CA TYR A 240 21.06 13.01 1.28
C TYR A 240 21.11 12.50 -0.17
N ALA A 241 21.54 11.26 -0.36
CA ALA A 241 21.54 10.65 -1.69
C ALA A 241 20.13 10.63 -2.32
N ARG A 242 19.10 10.23 -1.55
CA ARG A 242 17.70 10.26 -1.99
C ARG A 242 17.22 11.68 -2.36
N ALA A 243 17.58 12.68 -1.56
CA ALA A 243 17.24 14.06 -1.84
C ALA A 243 17.92 14.59 -3.12
N LEU A 244 19.17 14.21 -3.38
CA LEU A 244 19.87 14.53 -4.62
C LEU A 244 19.22 13.87 -5.85
N VAL A 245 18.76 12.62 -5.71
CA VAL A 245 17.98 11.92 -6.75
C VAL A 245 16.70 12.69 -7.05
N ALA A 246 15.94 13.09 -6.03
CA ALA A 246 14.72 13.87 -6.19
C ALA A 246 14.98 15.25 -6.83
N ASP A 247 16.14 15.83 -6.57
CA ASP A 247 16.60 17.11 -7.14
C ASP A 247 17.29 16.95 -8.51
N LYS A 248 17.32 15.73 -9.08
CA LYS A 248 17.94 15.37 -10.36
C LYS A 248 19.45 15.65 -10.43
N ARG A 249 20.15 15.70 -9.30
CA ARG A 249 21.60 15.93 -9.18
C ARG A 249 22.35 14.61 -9.19
N MET A 250 22.25 13.87 -10.28
CA MET A 250 22.74 12.48 -10.39
C MET A 250 24.24 12.31 -10.13
N PRO A 251 25.15 13.17 -10.64
CA PRO A 251 26.60 13.02 -10.35
C PRO A 251 26.94 13.12 -8.86
N GLU A 252 26.19 13.91 -8.11
CA GLU A 252 26.38 14.06 -6.67
C GLU A 252 25.74 12.92 -5.90
N ALA A 253 24.55 12.46 -6.32
CA ALA A 253 23.93 11.27 -5.76
C ALA A 253 24.84 10.05 -5.88
N ARG A 254 25.45 9.84 -7.05
CA ARG A 254 26.42 8.76 -7.29
C ARG A 254 27.58 8.79 -6.30
N LYS A 255 28.18 9.95 -6.05
CA LYS A 255 29.25 10.09 -5.05
C LYS A 255 28.80 9.64 -3.64
N GLN A 256 27.55 9.89 -3.28
CA GLN A 256 27.02 9.43 -2.00
C GLN A 256 26.78 7.93 -1.98
N PHE A 257 26.32 7.34 -3.09
CA PHE A 257 26.16 5.90 -3.24
C PHE A 257 27.53 5.18 -3.13
N ASP A 258 28.52 5.65 -3.86
CA ASP A 258 29.87 5.08 -3.82
C ASP A 258 30.45 5.13 -2.40
N ALA A 259 30.27 6.24 -1.70
CA ALA A 259 30.75 6.38 -0.32
C ALA A 259 29.99 5.45 0.66
N LEU A 260 28.68 5.25 0.47
CA LEU A 260 27.88 4.34 1.27
C LEU A 260 28.32 2.88 1.06
N LEU A 261 28.50 2.46 -0.18
CA LEU A 261 28.90 1.10 -0.54
C LEU A 261 30.34 0.79 -0.11
N ALA A 262 31.24 1.78 -0.21
CA ALA A 262 32.63 1.63 0.24
C ALA A 262 32.74 1.46 1.76
N ALA A 263 31.90 2.21 2.51
CA ALA A 263 31.88 2.14 3.97
C ALA A 263 31.22 0.88 4.53
N ASN A 264 30.32 0.23 3.75
CA ASN A 264 29.50 -0.90 4.19
C ASN A 264 29.51 -2.04 3.16
N PRO A 265 30.65 -2.66 2.90
CA PRO A 265 30.78 -3.62 1.79
C PRO A 265 29.96 -4.91 1.93
N GLY A 266 29.59 -5.32 3.15
CA GLY A 266 28.80 -6.52 3.40
C GLY A 266 27.29 -6.28 3.61
N ASP A 267 26.84 -5.03 3.52
CA ASP A 267 25.43 -4.70 3.79
C ASP A 267 24.56 -4.88 2.55
N THR A 268 23.97 -6.05 2.42
CA THR A 268 23.14 -6.40 1.26
C THR A 268 21.87 -5.55 1.16
N GLU A 269 21.28 -5.11 2.28
CA GLU A 269 20.09 -4.23 2.27
C GLU A 269 20.44 -2.84 1.72
N LEU A 270 21.59 -2.31 2.12
CA LEU A 270 22.10 -1.04 1.58
C LEU A 270 22.42 -1.17 0.08
N VAL A 271 23.10 -2.24 -0.32
CA VAL A 271 23.42 -2.52 -1.73
C VAL A 271 22.15 -2.57 -2.57
N TYR A 272 21.11 -3.27 -2.10
CA TYR A 272 19.80 -3.31 -2.77
C TYR A 272 19.18 -1.91 -2.88
N THR A 273 19.14 -1.17 -1.77
CA THR A 273 18.58 0.19 -1.74
C THR A 273 19.28 1.13 -2.74
N VAL A 274 20.61 1.08 -2.77
CA VAL A 274 21.40 1.89 -3.73
C VAL A 274 21.12 1.46 -5.17
N GLY A 275 21.05 0.17 -5.43
CA GLY A 275 20.75 -0.37 -6.76
C GLY A 275 19.38 0.08 -7.28
N ILE A 276 18.34 0.01 -6.43
CA ILE A 276 16.99 0.46 -6.79
C ILE A 276 16.93 1.97 -7.02
N LEU A 277 17.58 2.77 -6.18
CA LEU A 277 17.65 4.23 -6.38
C LEU A 277 18.38 4.60 -7.67
N ALA A 278 19.47 3.89 -7.99
CA ALA A 278 20.20 4.06 -9.23
C ALA A 278 19.33 3.69 -10.46
N LEU A 279 18.55 2.61 -10.35
CA LEU A 279 17.63 2.19 -11.41
C LEU A 279 16.54 3.24 -11.67
N GLN A 280 15.94 3.80 -10.61
CA GLN A 280 14.92 4.86 -10.73
C GLN A 280 15.39 6.08 -11.53
N VAL A 281 16.68 6.37 -11.45
CA VAL A 281 17.28 7.50 -12.16
C VAL A 281 18.03 7.11 -13.43
N LYS A 282 17.88 5.84 -13.84
CA LYS A 282 18.50 5.26 -15.03
C LYS A 282 20.06 5.28 -15.00
N ASP A 283 20.66 5.31 -13.78
CA ASP A 283 22.10 5.01 -13.64
C ASP A 283 22.31 3.50 -13.66
N TYR A 284 22.19 2.94 -14.86
CA TYR A 284 22.26 1.49 -15.06
C TYR A 284 23.61 0.89 -14.63
N ALA A 285 24.69 1.68 -14.64
CA ALA A 285 26.00 1.18 -14.24
C ALA A 285 26.03 0.86 -12.73
N VAL A 286 25.57 1.79 -11.88
CA VAL A 286 25.49 1.56 -10.43
C VAL A 286 24.44 0.51 -10.09
N ALA A 287 23.29 0.53 -10.78
CA ALA A 287 22.25 -0.45 -10.57
C ALA A 287 22.74 -1.88 -10.87
N GLU A 288 23.39 -2.07 -12.03
CA GLU A 288 23.94 -3.35 -12.46
C GLU A 288 25.02 -3.86 -11.50
N GLU A 289 25.97 -3.00 -11.11
CA GLU A 289 27.01 -3.36 -10.16
C GLU A 289 26.43 -3.80 -8.82
N SER A 290 25.45 -3.06 -8.31
CA SER A 290 24.75 -3.39 -7.06
C SER A 290 24.04 -4.74 -7.14
N MET A 291 23.29 -5.00 -8.21
CA MET A 291 22.56 -6.27 -8.38
C MET A 291 23.53 -7.45 -8.55
N LYS A 292 24.61 -7.32 -9.32
CA LYS A 292 25.64 -8.35 -9.45
C LYS A 292 26.29 -8.69 -8.11
N ARG A 293 26.53 -7.69 -7.29
CA ARG A 293 27.06 -7.87 -5.95
C ARG A 293 26.10 -8.66 -5.07
N LEU A 294 24.79 -8.41 -5.17
CA LEU A 294 23.75 -9.17 -4.46
C LEU A 294 23.69 -10.63 -4.94
N VAL A 295 23.74 -10.87 -6.25
CA VAL A 295 23.76 -12.22 -6.81
C VAL A 295 24.95 -13.02 -6.29
N SER A 296 26.10 -12.35 -6.03
CA SER A 296 27.32 -12.98 -5.56
C SER A 296 27.41 -13.06 -4.02
N ALA A 297 26.48 -12.46 -3.28
CA ALA A 297 26.51 -12.46 -1.83
C ALA A 297 25.88 -13.74 -1.25
N PRO A 298 26.63 -14.55 -0.47
CA PRO A 298 26.15 -15.86 -0.02
C PRO A 298 24.92 -15.79 0.90
N ASP A 299 24.80 -14.69 1.65
CA ASP A 299 23.74 -14.51 2.65
C ASP A 299 22.56 -13.66 2.12
N TYR A 300 22.56 -13.31 0.83
CA TYR A 300 21.45 -12.55 0.26
C TYR A 300 20.24 -13.47 0.02
N ARG A 301 19.07 -13.04 0.52
CA ARG A 301 17.88 -13.90 0.57
C ARG A 301 17.18 -14.10 -0.78
N ASP A 302 17.36 -13.16 -1.71
CA ASP A 302 16.65 -13.15 -2.99
C ASP A 302 17.59 -12.89 -4.18
N PRO A 303 18.52 -13.82 -4.47
CA PRO A 303 19.41 -13.67 -5.62
C PRO A 303 18.66 -13.71 -6.96
N ASP A 304 17.51 -14.37 -7.03
CA ASP A 304 16.70 -14.45 -8.26
C ASP A 304 15.97 -13.13 -8.54
N GLY A 305 15.52 -12.43 -7.53
CA GLY A 305 15.03 -11.07 -7.68
C GLY A 305 16.11 -10.12 -8.20
N ALA A 306 17.35 -10.25 -7.73
CA ALA A 306 18.47 -9.47 -8.25
C ALA A 306 18.80 -9.84 -9.71
N ARG A 307 18.76 -11.13 -10.11
CA ARG A 307 18.91 -11.58 -11.50
C ARG A 307 17.80 -11.01 -12.39
N TYR A 308 16.57 -11.04 -11.89
CA TYR A 308 15.42 -10.50 -12.61
C TYR A 308 15.60 -9.00 -12.91
N ILE A 309 16.05 -8.22 -11.93
CA ILE A 309 16.38 -6.79 -12.12
C ILE A 309 17.53 -6.60 -13.11
N LEU A 310 18.57 -7.44 -13.08
CA LEU A 310 19.66 -7.40 -14.07
C LEU A 310 19.15 -7.64 -15.50
N GLY A 311 18.22 -8.57 -15.68
CA GLY A 311 17.53 -8.79 -16.93
C GLY A 311 16.77 -7.54 -17.38
N GLN A 312 16.01 -6.90 -16.48
CA GLN A 312 15.29 -5.66 -16.79
C GLN A 312 16.23 -4.51 -17.15
N ILE A 313 17.37 -4.36 -16.46
CA ILE A 313 18.39 -3.36 -16.80
C ILE A 313 18.93 -3.59 -18.21
N ALA A 314 19.19 -4.83 -18.58
CA ALA A 314 19.65 -5.20 -19.92
C ALA A 314 18.57 -4.91 -20.99
N GLU A 315 17.30 -5.18 -20.71
CA GLU A 315 16.17 -4.82 -21.59
C GLU A 315 16.08 -3.31 -21.83
N GLU A 316 16.14 -2.49 -20.77
CA GLU A 316 16.11 -1.03 -20.87
C GLU A 316 17.25 -0.48 -21.74
N GLN A 317 18.39 -1.17 -21.73
CA GLN A 317 19.55 -0.87 -22.58
C GLN A 317 19.46 -1.54 -23.97
N LYS A 318 18.38 -2.27 -24.26
CA LYS A 318 18.18 -3.05 -25.49
C LYS A 318 19.28 -4.11 -25.74
N GLN A 319 19.88 -4.62 -24.67
CA GLN A 319 20.89 -5.68 -24.69
C GLN A 319 20.21 -7.04 -24.53
N TRP A 320 19.39 -7.41 -25.52
CA TRP A 320 18.51 -8.57 -25.45
C TRP A 320 19.24 -9.88 -25.08
N PRO A 321 20.42 -10.21 -25.67
CA PRO A 321 21.13 -11.43 -25.27
C PRO A 321 21.50 -11.48 -23.80
N ARG A 322 21.91 -10.34 -23.24
CA ARG A 322 22.24 -10.25 -21.81
C ARG A 322 21.00 -10.35 -20.91
N ALA A 323 19.87 -9.82 -21.37
CA ALA A 323 18.61 -9.97 -20.65
C ALA A 323 18.22 -11.45 -20.55
N ILE A 324 18.31 -12.18 -21.67
CA ILE A 324 18.07 -13.62 -21.76
C ILE A 324 19.00 -14.38 -20.81
N GLU A 325 20.32 -14.11 -20.84
CA GLU A 325 21.31 -14.75 -19.96
C GLU A 325 20.97 -14.61 -18.47
N TRP A 326 20.45 -13.46 -18.05
CA TRP A 326 20.05 -13.24 -16.67
C TRP A 326 18.76 -13.96 -16.31
N TYR A 327 17.74 -13.90 -17.18
CA TYR A 327 16.44 -14.53 -16.92
C TYR A 327 16.55 -16.06 -16.93
N GLU A 328 17.35 -16.66 -17.80
CA GLU A 328 17.54 -18.11 -17.88
C GLU A 328 18.22 -18.71 -16.64
N GLN A 329 18.88 -17.88 -15.81
CA GLN A 329 19.42 -18.34 -14.53
C GLN A 329 18.35 -18.50 -13.44
N ILE A 330 17.12 -18.05 -13.68
CA ILE A 330 16.01 -18.11 -12.72
C ILE A 330 15.17 -19.34 -13.05
N GLN A 331 15.35 -20.42 -12.30
CA GLN A 331 14.71 -21.69 -12.61
C GLN A 331 13.38 -21.88 -11.89
N ASP A 332 13.29 -21.45 -10.61
CA ASP A 332 12.18 -21.70 -9.71
C ASP A 332 11.77 -20.44 -8.94
N GLY A 333 10.70 -20.53 -8.16
CA GLY A 333 10.23 -19.43 -7.31
C GLY A 333 9.34 -18.43 -8.04
N GLU A 334 9.02 -17.34 -7.35
CA GLU A 334 8.07 -16.32 -7.82
C GLU A 334 8.53 -15.56 -9.08
N HIS A 335 9.84 -15.46 -9.31
CA HIS A 335 10.41 -14.77 -10.46
C HIS A 335 10.52 -15.67 -11.71
N ALA A 336 10.33 -16.99 -11.59
CA ALA A 336 10.60 -17.92 -12.70
C ALA A 336 9.64 -17.75 -13.88
N LEU A 337 8.32 -17.74 -13.65
CA LEU A 337 7.36 -17.53 -14.74
C LEU A 337 7.53 -16.14 -15.38
N PRO A 338 7.59 -15.03 -14.64
CA PRO A 338 7.89 -13.72 -15.22
C PRO A 338 9.20 -13.69 -16.03
N ALA A 339 10.26 -14.35 -15.56
CA ALA A 339 11.53 -14.40 -16.26
C ALA A 339 11.41 -15.15 -17.60
N ARG A 340 10.73 -16.29 -17.63
CA ARG A 340 10.49 -17.07 -18.87
C ARG A 340 9.70 -16.26 -19.90
N LEU A 341 8.65 -15.56 -19.47
CA LEU A 341 7.86 -14.72 -20.36
C LEU A 341 8.69 -13.56 -20.93
N ARG A 342 9.55 -12.93 -20.10
CA ARG A 342 10.48 -11.89 -20.57
C ARG A 342 11.57 -12.42 -21.46
N THR A 343 12.06 -13.63 -21.22
CA THR A 343 13.00 -14.31 -22.14
C THR A 343 12.41 -14.42 -23.54
N ALA A 344 11.17 -14.92 -23.65
CA ALA A 344 10.50 -15.01 -24.95
C ALA A 344 10.35 -13.63 -25.62
N ASN A 345 9.96 -12.61 -24.84
CA ASN A 345 9.85 -11.24 -25.36
C ASN A 345 11.22 -10.71 -25.85
N ALA A 346 12.29 -10.92 -25.08
CA ALA A 346 13.64 -10.51 -25.47
C ALA A 346 14.10 -11.20 -26.76
N ILE A 347 13.84 -12.50 -26.92
CA ILE A 347 14.12 -13.25 -28.18
C ILE A 347 13.35 -12.64 -29.35
N ALA A 348 12.07 -12.29 -29.15
CA ALA A 348 11.26 -11.66 -30.19
C ALA A 348 11.78 -10.26 -30.56
N LYS A 349 12.22 -9.46 -29.56
CA LYS A 349 12.82 -8.12 -29.77
C LYS A 349 14.16 -8.17 -30.51
N GLU A 350 14.86 -9.31 -30.52
CA GLU A 350 15.98 -9.56 -31.44
C GLU A 350 15.55 -9.79 -32.88
N GLY A 351 14.27 -9.76 -33.18
CA GLY A 351 13.73 -10.10 -34.50
C GLY A 351 13.54 -11.60 -34.74
N LYS A 352 13.63 -12.42 -33.72
CA LYS A 352 13.58 -13.90 -33.79
C LYS A 352 12.20 -14.40 -33.29
N LEU A 353 11.11 -13.91 -33.89
CA LEU A 353 9.74 -14.23 -33.43
C LEU A 353 9.48 -15.74 -33.39
N GLN A 354 9.91 -16.48 -34.44
CA GLN A 354 9.69 -17.94 -34.50
C GLN A 354 10.41 -18.66 -33.35
N ALA A 355 11.66 -18.27 -33.05
CA ALA A 355 12.41 -18.85 -31.94
C ALA A 355 11.77 -18.52 -30.55
N ALA A 356 11.19 -17.33 -30.42
CA ALA A 356 10.44 -16.97 -29.21
C ALA A 356 9.21 -17.87 -29.01
N ARG A 357 8.47 -18.16 -30.07
CA ARG A 357 7.32 -19.06 -30.05
C ARG A 357 7.74 -20.49 -29.69
N GLU A 358 8.80 -21.01 -30.32
CA GLU A 358 9.36 -22.34 -30.02
C GLU A 358 9.81 -22.43 -28.55
N TYR A 359 10.43 -21.36 -28.02
CA TYR A 359 10.79 -21.28 -26.61
C TYR A 359 9.54 -21.36 -25.69
N LEU A 360 8.47 -20.61 -25.99
CA LEU A 360 7.23 -20.65 -25.20
C LEU A 360 6.57 -22.03 -25.27
N HIS A 361 6.49 -22.67 -26.43
CA HIS A 361 5.90 -23.99 -26.58
C HIS A 361 6.68 -25.06 -25.80
N LYS A 362 8.02 -25.05 -25.89
CA LYS A 362 8.85 -25.95 -25.10
C LYS A 362 8.64 -25.72 -23.60
N THR A 363 8.70 -24.48 -23.19
CA THR A 363 8.56 -24.10 -21.76
C THR A 363 7.19 -24.47 -21.21
N ALA A 364 6.11 -24.30 -21.99
CA ALA A 364 4.76 -24.74 -21.59
C ALA A 364 4.71 -26.26 -21.36
N GLY A 365 5.34 -27.05 -22.23
CA GLY A 365 5.42 -28.51 -22.06
C GLY A 365 6.18 -28.94 -20.81
N ASP A 366 7.18 -28.17 -20.41
CA ASP A 366 8.00 -28.45 -19.22
C ASP A 366 7.31 -27.99 -17.91
N HIS A 367 6.26 -27.14 -17.99
CA HIS A 367 5.57 -26.55 -16.84
C HIS A 367 4.04 -26.72 -16.91
N PRO A 368 3.51 -27.94 -16.66
CA PRO A 368 2.08 -28.22 -16.65
C PRO A 368 1.32 -27.30 -15.66
N GLY A 369 0.21 -26.75 -16.13
CA GLY A 369 -0.65 -25.81 -15.37
C GLY A 369 -0.32 -24.33 -15.59
N GLN A 370 0.66 -24.01 -16.44
CA GLN A 370 0.98 -22.63 -16.86
C GLN A 370 0.75 -22.40 -18.36
N GLU A 371 0.12 -23.34 -19.06
CA GLU A 371 -0.05 -23.33 -20.52
C GLU A 371 -0.79 -22.07 -20.99
N ALA A 372 -1.82 -21.66 -20.25
CA ALA A 372 -2.59 -20.46 -20.58
C ALA A 372 -1.72 -19.20 -20.59
N GLN A 373 -0.83 -19.02 -19.58
CA GLN A 373 0.06 -17.87 -19.50
C GLN A 373 1.07 -17.83 -20.66
N PHE A 374 1.62 -18.97 -21.06
CA PHE A 374 2.52 -19.05 -22.20
C PHE A 374 1.79 -18.81 -23.53
N THR A 375 0.57 -19.33 -23.67
CA THR A 375 -0.26 -19.08 -24.86
C THR A 375 -0.63 -17.60 -25.00
N VAL A 376 -1.01 -16.96 -23.90
CA VAL A 376 -1.29 -15.50 -23.87
C VAL A 376 -0.04 -14.71 -24.24
N ALA A 377 1.13 -15.10 -23.73
CA ALA A 377 2.39 -14.45 -24.08
C ALA A 377 2.71 -14.60 -25.56
N GLU A 378 2.53 -15.79 -26.13
CA GLU A 378 2.72 -16.03 -27.58
C GLU A 378 1.74 -15.18 -28.41
N ALA A 379 0.47 -15.13 -28.02
CA ALA A 379 -0.51 -14.29 -28.70
C ALA A 379 -0.12 -12.81 -28.65
N GLN A 380 0.45 -12.34 -27.53
CA GLN A 380 0.97 -10.98 -27.44
C GLN A 380 2.14 -10.73 -28.39
N LEU A 381 3.10 -11.65 -28.49
CA LEU A 381 4.21 -11.55 -29.45
C LEU A 381 3.71 -11.49 -30.90
N LEU A 382 2.69 -12.27 -31.23
CA LEU A 382 2.05 -12.25 -32.54
C LEU A 382 1.36 -10.92 -32.81
N ARG A 383 0.63 -10.36 -31.83
CA ARG A 383 0.00 -9.03 -31.95
C ARG A 383 1.03 -7.92 -32.15
N ASP A 384 2.14 -7.97 -31.40
CA ASP A 384 3.25 -7.01 -31.53
C ASP A 384 3.90 -7.06 -32.92
N ALA A 385 3.86 -8.22 -33.56
CA ALA A 385 4.29 -8.44 -34.93
C ALA A 385 3.19 -8.16 -35.98
N ASN A 386 2.05 -7.59 -35.59
CA ASN A 386 0.87 -7.36 -36.43
C ASN A 386 0.24 -8.65 -37.03
N GLN A 387 0.52 -9.82 -36.46
CA GLN A 387 -0.05 -11.11 -36.84
C GLN A 387 -1.33 -11.40 -36.04
N ASN A 388 -2.27 -10.45 -36.03
CA ASN A 388 -3.49 -10.51 -35.21
C ASN A 388 -4.35 -11.75 -35.53
N LYS A 389 -4.39 -12.20 -36.79
CA LYS A 389 -5.16 -13.39 -37.17
C LYS A 389 -4.56 -14.66 -36.55
N GLU A 390 -3.23 -14.83 -36.60
CA GLU A 390 -2.56 -15.98 -35.99
C GLU A 390 -2.74 -15.99 -34.47
N ALA A 391 -2.64 -14.81 -33.80
CA ALA A 391 -2.91 -14.68 -32.38
C ALA A 391 -4.37 -15.08 -32.03
N PHE A 392 -5.32 -14.68 -32.87
CA PHE A 392 -6.72 -15.03 -32.70
C PHE A 392 -6.96 -16.53 -32.84
N ASP A 393 -6.40 -17.16 -33.87
CA ASP A 393 -6.54 -18.59 -34.12
C ASP A 393 -5.91 -19.39 -32.97
N LEU A 394 -4.71 -19.01 -32.52
CA LEU A 394 -4.00 -19.61 -31.38
C LEU A 394 -4.83 -19.60 -30.09
N LEU A 395 -5.34 -18.42 -29.72
CA LEU A 395 -6.18 -18.27 -28.50
C LEU A 395 -7.50 -19.01 -28.62
N GLY A 396 -8.09 -19.02 -29.82
CA GLY A 396 -9.32 -19.77 -30.10
C GLY A 396 -9.13 -21.28 -29.98
N ASP A 397 -7.98 -21.81 -30.38
CA ASP A 397 -7.64 -23.22 -30.22
C ASP A 397 -7.40 -23.59 -28.75
N ALA A 398 -6.70 -22.75 -28.00
CA ALA A 398 -6.50 -22.94 -26.56
C ALA A 398 -7.83 -22.93 -25.79
N LEU A 399 -8.76 -22.04 -26.12
CA LEU A 399 -10.09 -21.99 -25.51
C LEU A 399 -10.97 -23.21 -25.81
N LYS A 400 -10.67 -24.02 -26.83
CA LYS A 400 -11.36 -25.31 -27.02
C LYS A 400 -10.98 -26.32 -25.95
N ALA A 401 -9.73 -26.27 -25.49
CA ALA A 401 -9.24 -27.14 -24.41
C ALA A 401 -9.66 -26.62 -23.03
N GLU A 402 -9.59 -25.30 -22.84
CA GLU A 402 -9.89 -24.63 -21.56
C GLU A 402 -10.95 -23.51 -21.74
N PRO A 403 -12.24 -23.87 -21.91
CA PRO A 403 -13.29 -22.92 -22.32
C PRO A 403 -13.65 -21.83 -21.28
N GLU A 404 -13.19 -21.98 -20.04
CA GLU A 404 -13.50 -21.09 -18.93
C GLU A 404 -12.26 -20.41 -18.34
N GLN A 405 -11.09 -20.57 -18.98
CA GLN A 405 -9.85 -19.97 -18.50
C GLN A 405 -9.88 -18.43 -18.67
N PRO A 406 -9.84 -17.66 -17.55
CA PRO A 406 -10.08 -16.22 -17.58
C PRO A 406 -9.11 -15.45 -18.47
N GLU A 407 -7.81 -15.77 -18.40
CA GLU A 407 -6.75 -15.10 -19.15
C GLU A 407 -6.96 -15.30 -20.66
N LEU A 408 -7.31 -16.53 -21.08
CA LEU A 408 -7.56 -16.84 -22.50
C LEU A 408 -8.83 -16.13 -23.00
N LEU A 409 -9.91 -16.13 -22.21
CA LEU A 409 -11.16 -15.43 -22.56
C LEU A 409 -10.94 -13.94 -22.79
N TYR A 410 -10.14 -13.32 -21.90
CA TYR A 410 -9.84 -11.89 -21.98
C TYR A 410 -9.01 -11.55 -23.20
N ASP A 411 -7.87 -12.23 -23.38
CA ASP A 411 -6.96 -11.98 -24.50
C ASP A 411 -7.57 -12.32 -25.86
N TYR A 412 -8.39 -13.37 -25.93
CA TYR A 412 -9.13 -13.72 -27.15
C TYR A 412 -10.12 -12.62 -27.51
N ALA A 413 -10.85 -12.08 -26.53
CA ALA A 413 -11.77 -10.98 -26.75
C ALA A 413 -11.06 -9.70 -27.25
N LEU A 414 -9.95 -9.31 -26.63
CA LEU A 414 -9.15 -8.14 -27.07
C LEU A 414 -8.53 -8.36 -28.45
N THR A 415 -8.12 -9.60 -28.76
CA THR A 415 -7.60 -9.91 -30.09
C THR A 415 -8.71 -9.89 -31.16
N ALA A 416 -9.92 -10.32 -30.80
CA ALA A 416 -11.11 -10.21 -31.65
C ALA A 416 -11.45 -8.74 -31.98
N GLU A 417 -11.29 -7.82 -31.02
CA GLU A 417 -11.47 -6.39 -31.24
C GLU A 417 -10.54 -5.82 -32.31
N LYS A 418 -9.25 -6.21 -32.28
CA LYS A 418 -8.27 -5.80 -33.30
C LYS A 418 -8.64 -6.29 -34.70
N LEU A 419 -9.47 -7.33 -34.80
CA LEU A 419 -9.99 -7.89 -36.06
C LEU A 419 -11.43 -7.43 -36.34
N GLU A 420 -11.98 -6.47 -35.58
CA GLU A 420 -13.34 -5.96 -35.67
C GLU A 420 -14.41 -7.06 -35.51
N ARG A 421 -14.06 -8.19 -34.83
CA ARG A 421 -14.98 -9.29 -34.55
C ARG A 421 -15.70 -9.08 -33.20
N PHE A 422 -16.53 -8.09 -33.17
CA PHE A 422 -17.21 -7.61 -31.94
C PHE A 422 -18.21 -8.60 -31.35
N ASP A 423 -18.75 -9.50 -32.15
CA ASP A 423 -19.56 -10.61 -31.68
C ASP A 423 -18.77 -11.59 -30.81
N VAL A 424 -17.55 -11.88 -31.21
CA VAL A 424 -16.63 -12.75 -30.46
C VAL A 424 -16.15 -12.04 -29.19
N LEU A 425 -15.78 -10.76 -29.29
CA LEU A 425 -15.43 -9.93 -28.13
C LEU A 425 -16.52 -9.97 -27.08
N GLU A 426 -17.74 -9.62 -27.45
CA GLU A 426 -18.86 -9.56 -26.49
C GLU A 426 -19.13 -10.93 -25.86
N LYS A 427 -19.20 -12.01 -26.66
CA LYS A 427 -19.44 -13.35 -26.18
C LYS A 427 -18.43 -13.76 -25.10
N ASN A 428 -17.14 -13.52 -25.35
CA ASN A 428 -16.08 -13.98 -24.45
C ASN A 428 -15.95 -13.10 -23.21
N LEU A 429 -16.12 -11.78 -23.32
CA LEU A 429 -16.15 -10.91 -22.14
C LEU A 429 -17.36 -11.20 -21.24
N ARG A 430 -18.53 -11.50 -21.80
CA ARG A 430 -19.68 -11.93 -21.00
C ARG A 430 -19.41 -13.26 -20.30
N LYS A 431 -18.81 -14.22 -21.01
CA LYS A 431 -18.42 -15.50 -20.40
C LYS A 431 -17.40 -15.29 -19.28
N LEU A 432 -16.42 -14.42 -19.49
CA LEU A 432 -15.45 -14.06 -18.45
C LEU A 432 -16.14 -13.45 -17.23
N ILE A 433 -17.09 -12.55 -17.42
CA ILE A 433 -17.88 -11.95 -16.33
C ILE A 433 -18.69 -13.00 -15.55
N GLU A 434 -19.22 -14.02 -16.24
CA GLU A 434 -19.91 -15.14 -15.59
C GLU A 434 -18.95 -15.99 -14.73
N VAL A 435 -17.78 -16.33 -15.28
CA VAL A 435 -16.77 -17.17 -14.62
C VAL A 435 -16.08 -16.41 -13.47
N LYS A 436 -15.80 -15.12 -13.68
CA LYS A 436 -15.09 -14.26 -12.73
C LYS A 436 -15.80 -12.91 -12.57
N PRO A 437 -16.85 -12.84 -11.72
CA PRO A 437 -17.69 -11.64 -11.56
C PRO A 437 -16.97 -10.43 -10.95
N ASP A 438 -15.77 -10.61 -10.41
CA ASP A 438 -14.90 -9.56 -9.85
C ASP A 438 -13.83 -9.07 -10.83
N HIS A 439 -13.86 -9.49 -12.08
CA HIS A 439 -12.89 -9.10 -13.10
C HIS A 439 -13.20 -7.70 -13.67
N ALA A 440 -12.74 -6.64 -13.00
CA ALA A 440 -13.01 -5.25 -13.36
C ALA A 440 -12.72 -4.92 -14.84
N HIS A 441 -11.59 -5.38 -15.37
CA HIS A 441 -11.20 -5.10 -16.75
C HIS A 441 -12.10 -5.76 -17.80
N ALA A 442 -12.79 -6.87 -17.47
CA ALA A 442 -13.75 -7.47 -18.42
C ALA A 442 -14.98 -6.59 -18.59
N TYR A 443 -15.52 -6.06 -17.49
CA TYR A 443 -16.60 -5.07 -17.54
C TYR A 443 -16.17 -3.81 -18.29
N ASN A 444 -14.97 -3.33 -18.00
CA ASN A 444 -14.42 -2.13 -18.64
C ASN A 444 -14.26 -2.30 -20.16
N ALA A 445 -13.64 -3.38 -20.59
CA ALA A 445 -13.41 -3.64 -22.01
C ALA A 445 -14.72 -3.77 -22.79
N LEU A 446 -15.72 -4.46 -22.23
CA LEU A 446 -17.03 -4.57 -22.86
C LEU A 446 -17.76 -3.23 -22.94
N GLY A 447 -17.75 -2.46 -21.83
CA GLY A 447 -18.38 -1.14 -21.77
C GLY A 447 -17.70 -0.13 -22.70
N TYR A 448 -16.36 -0.10 -22.71
CA TYR A 448 -15.57 0.75 -23.59
C TYR A 448 -15.85 0.43 -25.07
N SER A 449 -15.84 -0.85 -25.46
CA SER A 449 -16.15 -1.28 -26.82
C SER A 449 -17.53 -0.84 -27.30
N PHE A 450 -18.55 -0.83 -26.43
CA PHE A 450 -19.86 -0.27 -26.78
C PHE A 450 -19.82 1.24 -26.93
N ALA A 451 -19.15 1.94 -26.03
CA ALA A 451 -19.03 3.39 -26.07
C ALA A 451 -18.26 3.86 -27.31
N ASP A 452 -17.14 3.23 -27.62
CA ASP A 452 -16.31 3.61 -28.76
C ASP A 452 -17.05 3.47 -30.08
N ARG A 453 -17.82 2.40 -30.23
CA ARG A 453 -18.72 2.19 -31.39
C ARG A 453 -20.03 2.99 -31.33
N ASN A 454 -20.22 3.79 -30.30
CA ASN A 454 -21.43 4.59 -30.08
C ASN A 454 -22.71 3.74 -30.08
N THR A 455 -22.70 2.55 -29.47
CA THR A 455 -23.82 1.62 -29.38
C THR A 455 -24.11 1.25 -27.93
N ARG A 456 -25.38 1.00 -27.60
CA ARG A 456 -25.78 0.55 -26.25
C ARG A 456 -25.19 1.35 -25.11
N LEU A 457 -25.13 2.69 -25.21
CA LEU A 457 -24.47 3.58 -24.26
C LEU A 457 -24.97 3.41 -22.82
N GLY A 458 -26.28 3.18 -22.63
CA GLY A 458 -26.83 2.91 -21.29
C GLY A 458 -26.31 1.61 -20.65
N GLU A 459 -26.01 0.58 -21.47
CA GLU A 459 -25.34 -0.64 -21.00
C GLU A 459 -23.85 -0.41 -20.79
N ALA A 460 -23.20 0.32 -21.69
CA ALA A 460 -21.80 0.72 -21.56
C ALA A 460 -21.54 1.42 -20.22
N ARG A 461 -22.38 2.37 -19.85
CA ARG A 461 -22.31 3.08 -18.57
C ARG A 461 -22.37 2.11 -17.39
N LYS A 462 -23.37 1.23 -17.34
CA LYS A 462 -23.52 0.27 -16.24
C LYS A 462 -22.31 -0.66 -16.10
N LEU A 463 -21.75 -1.09 -17.21
CA LEU A 463 -20.56 -1.95 -17.23
C LEU A 463 -19.34 -1.21 -16.71
N VAL A 464 -19.09 0.02 -17.17
CA VAL A 464 -17.93 0.81 -16.71
C VAL A 464 -18.10 1.25 -15.26
N GLU A 465 -19.31 1.61 -14.82
CA GLU A 465 -19.60 1.91 -13.42
C GLU A 465 -19.34 0.68 -12.53
N LYS A 466 -19.71 -0.53 -13.00
CA LYS A 466 -19.39 -1.77 -12.29
C LYS A 466 -17.88 -2.03 -12.23
N ALA A 467 -17.16 -1.79 -13.31
CA ALA A 467 -15.70 -1.86 -13.31
C ALA A 467 -15.09 -0.90 -12.29
N LEU A 468 -15.61 0.34 -12.20
CA LEU A 468 -15.13 1.35 -11.26
C LEU A 468 -15.45 1.01 -9.79
N GLU A 469 -16.59 0.35 -9.51
CA GLU A 469 -16.87 -0.20 -8.17
C GLU A 469 -15.82 -1.23 -7.74
N LEU A 470 -15.36 -2.07 -8.68
CA LEU A 470 -14.38 -3.12 -8.42
C LEU A 470 -12.94 -2.59 -8.34
N ALA A 471 -12.63 -1.53 -9.09
CA ALA A 471 -11.30 -0.92 -9.15
C ALA A 471 -11.40 0.63 -9.23
N PRO A 472 -11.71 1.32 -8.11
CA PRO A 472 -12.06 2.75 -8.09
C PRO A 472 -10.90 3.69 -8.46
N ASP A 473 -9.65 3.25 -8.30
CA ASP A 473 -8.45 4.05 -8.54
C ASP A 473 -7.77 3.75 -9.88
N ASP A 474 -8.38 2.89 -10.72
CA ASP A 474 -7.82 2.56 -12.04
C ASP A 474 -8.10 3.68 -13.05
N SER A 475 -7.05 4.40 -13.44
CA SER A 475 -7.13 5.53 -14.35
C SER A 475 -7.70 5.17 -15.74
N PHE A 476 -7.50 3.94 -16.23
CA PHE A 476 -8.06 3.49 -17.51
C PHE A 476 -9.57 3.23 -17.42
N ILE A 477 -10.05 2.76 -16.26
CA ILE A 477 -11.49 2.60 -16.04
C ILE A 477 -12.15 3.98 -15.87
N VAL A 478 -11.48 4.90 -15.18
CA VAL A 478 -11.93 6.30 -15.07
C VAL A 478 -11.97 6.97 -16.45
N ASP A 479 -10.99 6.74 -17.31
CA ASP A 479 -10.96 7.20 -18.71
C ASP A 479 -12.15 6.67 -19.50
N SER A 480 -12.40 5.37 -19.40
CA SER A 480 -13.56 4.74 -20.07
C SER A 480 -14.90 5.33 -19.63
N LEU A 481 -15.04 5.68 -18.33
CA LEU A 481 -16.23 6.38 -17.85
C LEU A 481 -16.35 7.76 -18.50
N GLY A 482 -15.25 8.52 -18.56
CA GLY A 482 -15.23 9.81 -19.25
C GLY A 482 -15.57 9.70 -20.74
N TRP A 483 -15.10 8.62 -21.39
CA TRP A 483 -15.42 8.35 -22.79
C TRP A 483 -16.92 8.02 -22.98
N VAL A 484 -17.50 7.20 -22.10
CA VAL A 484 -18.96 6.95 -22.11
C VAL A 484 -19.74 8.26 -21.95
N GLN A 485 -19.39 9.13 -20.99
CA GLN A 485 -20.01 10.44 -20.77
C GLN A 485 -19.94 11.31 -22.04
N TYR A 486 -18.78 11.32 -22.70
CA TYR A 486 -18.61 12.03 -23.97
C TYR A 486 -19.55 11.53 -25.06
N ARG A 487 -19.66 10.21 -25.22
CA ARG A 487 -20.54 9.58 -26.22
C ARG A 487 -22.03 9.79 -25.92
N GLU A 488 -22.40 9.97 -24.66
CA GLU A 488 -23.75 10.35 -24.23
C GLU A 488 -24.06 11.85 -24.39
N GLY A 489 -23.04 12.68 -24.71
CA GLY A 489 -23.18 14.12 -24.91
C GLY A 489 -22.93 14.98 -23.67
N ASP A 490 -22.55 14.37 -22.52
CA ASP A 490 -22.14 15.11 -21.33
C ASP A 490 -20.66 15.55 -21.46
N LEU A 491 -20.43 16.57 -22.27
CA LEU A 491 -19.08 17.08 -22.54
C LEU A 491 -18.40 17.61 -21.28
N LYS A 492 -19.14 18.24 -20.35
CA LYS A 492 -18.56 18.83 -19.14
C LYS A 492 -18.19 17.75 -18.13
N GLY A 493 -19.07 16.79 -17.89
CA GLY A 493 -18.78 15.63 -17.04
C GLY A 493 -17.59 14.83 -17.57
N ALA A 494 -17.58 14.57 -18.88
CA ALA A 494 -16.49 13.88 -19.57
C ALA A 494 -15.14 14.57 -19.35
N ALA A 495 -15.08 15.90 -19.56
CA ALA A 495 -13.83 16.65 -19.37
C ALA A 495 -13.32 16.58 -17.92
N GLN A 496 -14.21 16.65 -16.92
CA GLN A 496 -13.83 16.53 -15.51
C GLN A 496 -13.31 15.13 -15.19
N THR A 497 -14.02 14.09 -15.66
CA THR A 497 -13.66 12.69 -15.41
C THR A 497 -12.33 12.34 -16.09
N LEU A 498 -12.17 12.70 -17.36
CA LEU A 498 -10.93 12.45 -18.12
C LEU A 498 -9.74 13.24 -17.56
N LYS A 499 -9.98 14.48 -17.10
CA LYS A 499 -8.92 15.24 -16.44
C LYS A 499 -8.44 14.56 -15.15
N ARG A 500 -9.34 14.03 -14.34
CA ARG A 500 -8.99 13.25 -13.15
C ARG A 500 -8.14 12.02 -13.51
N ALA A 501 -8.52 11.30 -14.58
CA ALA A 501 -7.75 10.16 -15.06
C ALA A 501 -6.35 10.57 -15.51
N TYR A 502 -6.25 11.64 -16.31
CA TYR A 502 -4.99 12.15 -16.84
C TYR A 502 -4.06 12.71 -15.74
N ASP A 503 -4.62 13.45 -14.77
CA ASP A 503 -3.85 14.00 -13.63
C ASP A 503 -3.29 12.87 -12.74
N SER A 504 -4.02 11.75 -12.60
CA SER A 504 -3.56 10.57 -11.89
C SER A 504 -2.51 9.78 -12.67
N ARG A 505 -2.70 9.66 -13.99
CA ARG A 505 -1.81 8.94 -14.90
C ARG A 505 -1.75 9.66 -16.24
N PRO A 506 -0.70 10.45 -16.50
CA PRO A 506 -0.47 11.08 -17.80
C PRO A 506 -0.13 10.03 -18.87
N ASP A 507 -1.17 9.45 -19.48
CA ASP A 507 -1.08 8.44 -20.53
C ASP A 507 -1.50 9.04 -21.87
N ALA A 508 -0.97 8.52 -23.00
CA ALA A 508 -1.22 9.06 -24.31
C ALA A 508 -2.64 8.81 -24.83
N GLU A 509 -3.24 7.68 -24.48
CA GLU A 509 -4.63 7.37 -24.86
C GLU A 509 -5.61 8.20 -24.04
N ILE A 510 -5.40 8.31 -22.73
CA ILE A 510 -6.17 9.21 -21.86
C ILE A 510 -6.04 10.67 -22.38
N GLY A 511 -4.83 11.06 -22.76
CA GLY A 511 -4.57 12.38 -23.35
C GLY A 511 -5.27 12.61 -24.70
N ALA A 512 -5.40 11.56 -25.51
CA ALA A 512 -6.16 11.62 -26.76
C ALA A 512 -7.65 11.89 -26.50
N HIS A 513 -8.27 11.15 -25.56
CA HIS A 513 -9.68 11.30 -25.19
C HIS A 513 -9.94 12.66 -24.53
N LEU A 514 -9.14 13.06 -23.53
CA LEU A 514 -9.28 14.38 -22.89
C LEU A 514 -9.17 15.52 -23.88
N GLY A 515 -8.15 15.47 -24.74
CA GLY A 515 -7.95 16.50 -25.77
C GLY A 515 -9.10 16.56 -26.77
N GLU A 516 -9.70 15.41 -27.17
CA GLU A 516 -10.88 15.36 -28.04
C GLU A 516 -12.10 16.03 -27.38
N VAL A 517 -12.36 15.73 -26.11
CA VAL A 517 -13.48 16.32 -25.37
C VAL A 517 -13.30 17.81 -25.17
N LEU A 518 -12.08 18.27 -24.82
CA LEU A 518 -11.75 19.70 -24.70
C LEU A 518 -11.92 20.41 -26.06
N TRP A 519 -11.52 19.77 -27.14
CA TRP A 519 -11.71 20.31 -28.49
C TRP A 519 -13.20 20.46 -28.83
N ALA A 520 -14.02 19.49 -28.47
CA ALA A 520 -15.47 19.53 -28.65
C ALA A 520 -16.14 20.61 -27.78
N LEU A 521 -15.61 20.90 -26.60
CA LEU A 521 -16.03 22.01 -25.73
C LEU A 521 -15.61 23.39 -26.26
N GLY A 522 -14.73 23.46 -27.28
CA GLY A 522 -14.19 24.69 -27.84
C GLY A 522 -12.90 25.17 -27.15
N ASP A 523 -12.41 24.49 -26.12
CA ASP A 523 -11.12 24.80 -25.46
C ASP A 523 -9.94 24.21 -26.25
N ARG A 524 -9.72 24.79 -27.43
CA ARG A 524 -8.68 24.34 -28.35
C ARG A 524 -7.26 24.59 -27.82
N GLY A 525 -7.10 25.57 -26.94
CA GLY A 525 -5.81 25.89 -26.32
C GLY A 525 -5.35 24.75 -25.41
N GLU A 526 -6.20 24.36 -24.49
CA GLU A 526 -5.93 23.28 -23.55
C GLU A 526 -5.86 21.90 -24.23
N ALA A 527 -6.74 21.62 -25.20
CA ALA A 527 -6.66 20.41 -26.02
C ALA A 527 -5.28 20.24 -26.67
N ASN A 528 -4.77 21.31 -27.31
CA ASN A 528 -3.45 21.27 -27.93
C ASN A 528 -2.32 21.06 -26.90
N ARG A 529 -2.42 21.67 -25.72
CA ARG A 529 -1.45 21.50 -24.67
C ARG A 529 -1.35 20.03 -24.22
N ILE A 530 -2.51 19.40 -23.92
CA ILE A 530 -2.60 17.99 -23.51
C ILE A 530 -2.02 17.09 -24.60
N TRP A 531 -2.39 17.26 -25.86
CA TRP A 531 -1.86 16.46 -26.95
C TRP A 531 -0.35 16.62 -27.12
N GLN A 532 0.19 17.83 -26.98
CA GLN A 532 1.64 18.07 -27.07
C GLN A 532 2.40 17.41 -25.92
N GLU A 533 1.86 17.45 -24.70
CA GLU A 533 2.44 16.75 -23.55
C GLU A 533 2.44 15.24 -23.76
N SER A 534 1.33 14.69 -24.23
CA SER A 534 1.20 13.25 -24.51
C SER A 534 2.13 12.79 -25.64
N LEU A 535 2.32 13.61 -26.70
CA LEU A 535 3.26 13.30 -27.78
C LEU A 535 4.73 13.32 -27.34
N LYS A 536 5.09 14.07 -26.29
CA LYS A 536 6.46 14.04 -25.75
C LYS A 536 6.79 12.71 -25.11
N SER A 537 5.81 12.08 -24.46
CA SER A 537 5.98 10.77 -23.79
C SER A 537 5.80 9.60 -24.75
N ALA A 538 4.90 9.73 -25.74
CA ALA A 538 4.56 8.67 -26.69
C ALA A 538 4.36 9.22 -28.10
N PRO A 539 5.45 9.56 -28.83
CA PRO A 539 5.37 10.21 -30.14
C PRO A 539 4.72 9.37 -31.23
N ASP A 540 4.74 8.05 -31.07
CA ASP A 540 4.24 7.06 -32.04
C ASP A 540 2.88 6.47 -31.64
N ASN A 541 2.20 7.02 -30.62
CA ASN A 541 0.90 6.50 -30.19
C ASN A 541 -0.16 6.71 -31.29
N GLU A 542 -0.68 5.61 -31.80
CA GLU A 542 -1.55 5.59 -32.97
C GLU A 542 -2.90 6.27 -32.70
N THR A 543 -3.51 6.03 -31.55
CA THR A 543 -4.79 6.64 -31.13
C THR A 543 -4.68 8.15 -31.05
N LEU A 544 -3.64 8.64 -30.39
CA LEU A 544 -3.37 10.08 -30.26
C LEU A 544 -3.14 10.73 -31.64
N LEU A 545 -2.30 10.14 -32.49
CA LEU A 545 -2.02 10.67 -33.82
C LEU A 545 -3.26 10.66 -34.72
N LYS A 546 -4.07 9.60 -34.71
CA LYS A 546 -5.33 9.52 -35.46
C LYS A 546 -6.33 10.58 -34.99
N THR A 547 -6.48 10.75 -33.68
CA THR A 547 -7.38 11.76 -33.08
C THR A 547 -7.00 13.17 -33.49
N ILE A 548 -5.71 13.54 -33.34
CA ILE A 548 -5.22 14.87 -33.73
C ILE A 548 -5.44 15.11 -35.23
N LYS A 549 -5.09 14.12 -36.08
CA LYS A 549 -5.26 14.23 -37.53
C LYS A 549 -6.71 14.40 -37.97
N ARG A 550 -7.65 13.73 -37.28
CA ARG A 550 -9.09 13.81 -37.55
C ARG A 550 -9.69 15.18 -37.19
N LEU A 551 -9.27 15.76 -36.07
CA LEU A 551 -9.86 16.97 -35.51
C LEU A 551 -9.22 18.27 -36.02
N LYS A 552 -7.96 18.24 -36.50
CA LYS A 552 -7.25 19.40 -37.04
C LYS A 552 -7.35 19.53 -38.56
N LYS A 553 -8.16 18.68 -39.21
CA LYS A 553 -8.56 18.87 -40.60
C LYS A 553 -9.56 20.03 -40.68
#